data_aec4cfea8506fdb203f9a07ae440e8f7
#
_entry.id   aec4cfea8506fdb203f9a07ae440e8f7
#
_cell.length_a   1.000
_cell.length_b   1.000
_cell.length_c   1.000
_cell.angle_alpha   90.00
_cell.angle_beta   90.00
_cell.angle_gamma   90.00
#
_symmetry.space_group_name_H-M   'P 1'
#
loop_
_entity.id
_entity.type
_entity.pdbx_description
1 polymer ?
#
loop_
_entity_poly.entity_id
_entity_poly.type
_entity_poly.pdbx_seq_one_letter_code
_entity_poly.pdbx_strand_id
1 'polypeptide(L)'
;LGITPRAPLDLMGGYEWYRIEAVGKPESTSFTAAVAALDHFITEAVTAYPVDPQRLFLLGFSQGSIMSCAFTLTQPARVAGVIAQSGYLPLKSGLKIDEAGLKGKPFILTHGVFDSMIPIQAGQAARDGLTHLGAEVEYHEFPMGHSVTDESLAVIAAWLKKQLAF
;
A
#
# COMPACT_ATOMS: atom_id res chain seq x y z
N LEU A 1 13.28 -10.68 6.62
CA LEU A 1 12.12 -11.56 6.71
C LEU A 1 10.98 -10.99 5.86
N GLY A 2 10.34 -11.81 5.00
CA GLY A 2 9.12 -11.47 4.27
C GLY A 2 7.97 -12.32 4.79
N ILE A 3 6.81 -11.69 5.06
CA ILE A 3 5.60 -12.38 5.49
C ILE A 3 4.44 -11.89 4.62
N THR A 4 3.65 -12.81 4.08
CA THR A 4 2.50 -12.50 3.23
C THR A 4 1.22 -12.98 3.89
N PRO A 5 0.40 -12.09 4.46
CA PRO A 5 -0.87 -12.46 5.04
C PRO A 5 -1.89 -12.80 3.94
N ARG A 6 -2.75 -13.78 4.23
CA ARG A 6 -3.91 -14.06 3.40
C ARG A 6 -5.01 -13.04 3.71
N ALA A 7 -5.62 -12.47 2.68
CA ALA A 7 -6.78 -11.59 2.84
C ALA A 7 -7.96 -12.33 3.51
N PRO A 8 -8.78 -11.66 4.37
CA PRO A 8 -9.71 -12.33 5.28
C PRO A 8 -11.02 -12.82 4.65
N LEU A 9 -11.43 -12.26 3.50
CA LEU A 9 -12.73 -12.58 2.89
C LEU A 9 -12.58 -13.57 1.74
N ASP A 10 -13.43 -14.59 1.71
CA ASP A 10 -13.50 -15.52 0.59
C ASP A 10 -14.08 -14.84 -0.65
N LEU A 11 -13.41 -15.06 -1.78
CA LEU A 11 -13.85 -14.64 -3.11
C LEU A 11 -13.71 -15.88 -4.03
N MET A 12 -14.75 -16.30 -4.67
CA MET A 12 -14.85 -17.51 -5.53
C MET A 12 -13.53 -17.93 -6.19
N GLY A 13 -12.77 -18.81 -5.50
CA GLY A 13 -11.45 -19.27 -5.92
C GLY A 13 -10.24 -18.41 -5.48
N GLY A 14 -10.45 -17.43 -4.60
CA GLY A 14 -9.39 -16.58 -4.05
C GLY A 14 -9.82 -15.88 -2.77
N TYR A 15 -9.12 -14.78 -2.46
CA TYR A 15 -9.37 -13.98 -1.26
C TYR A 15 -9.29 -12.49 -1.60
N GLU A 16 -10.08 -11.68 -0.88
CA GLU A 16 -10.04 -10.23 -0.95
C GLU A 16 -9.94 -9.60 0.43
N TRP A 17 -9.34 -8.41 0.52
CA TRP A 17 -9.23 -7.69 1.78
C TRP A 17 -10.58 -7.09 2.20
N TYR A 18 -11.30 -6.53 1.25
CA TYR A 18 -12.57 -5.85 1.48
C TYR A 18 -13.44 -5.90 0.21
N ARG A 19 -14.74 -5.74 0.37
CA ARG A 19 -15.70 -5.65 -0.73
C ARG A 19 -15.55 -4.33 -1.48
N ILE A 20 -15.66 -4.36 -2.79
CA ILE A 20 -15.53 -3.20 -3.66
C ILE A 20 -16.92 -2.79 -4.16
N GLU A 21 -17.34 -1.54 -3.88
CA GLU A 21 -18.55 -0.96 -4.49
C GLU A 21 -18.26 -0.39 -5.88
N ALA A 22 -17.13 0.30 -6.02
CA ALA A 22 -16.59 0.83 -7.27
C ALA A 22 -15.09 1.14 -7.11
N VAL A 23 -14.39 1.41 -8.19
CA VAL A 23 -12.98 1.89 -8.12
C VAL A 23 -12.92 3.17 -7.28
N GLY A 24 -12.05 3.17 -6.28
CA GLY A 24 -11.92 4.29 -5.32
C GLY A 24 -13.00 4.33 -4.24
N LYS A 25 -13.93 3.37 -4.23
CA LYS A 25 -15.02 3.27 -3.27
C LYS A 25 -15.08 1.88 -2.63
N PRO A 26 -14.27 1.63 -1.58
CA PRO A 26 -14.36 0.42 -0.79
C PRO A 26 -15.69 0.39 -0.01
N GLU A 27 -16.25 -0.81 0.21
CA GLU A 27 -17.37 -0.99 1.13
C GLU A 27 -16.86 -0.72 2.56
N SER A 28 -17.51 0.20 3.25
CA SER A 28 -16.98 0.83 4.48
C SER A 28 -16.74 -0.16 5.62
N THR A 29 -17.69 -1.09 5.84
CA THR A 29 -17.63 -2.04 6.96
C THR A 29 -16.50 -3.03 6.78
N SER A 30 -16.41 -3.68 5.62
CA SER A 30 -15.35 -4.65 5.32
C SER A 30 -13.98 -3.98 5.22
N PHE A 31 -13.92 -2.75 4.70
CA PHE A 31 -12.66 -1.99 4.63
C PHE A 31 -12.11 -1.66 6.02
N THR A 32 -12.98 -1.17 6.92
CA THR A 32 -12.59 -0.89 8.31
C THR A 32 -12.14 -2.15 9.04
N ALA A 33 -12.88 -3.26 8.86
CA ALA A 33 -12.51 -4.56 9.42
C ALA A 33 -11.16 -5.07 8.87
N ALA A 34 -10.90 -4.88 7.57
CA ALA A 34 -9.63 -5.26 6.95
C ALA A 34 -8.44 -4.47 7.50
N VAL A 35 -8.60 -3.14 7.70
CA VAL A 35 -7.54 -2.31 8.30
C VAL A 35 -7.25 -2.76 9.74
N ALA A 36 -8.27 -3.08 10.53
CA ALA A 36 -8.10 -3.61 11.88
C ALA A 36 -7.44 -5.00 11.88
N ALA A 37 -7.80 -5.88 10.95
CA ALA A 37 -7.18 -7.20 10.80
C ALA A 37 -5.69 -7.09 10.42
N LEU A 38 -5.34 -6.16 9.52
CA LEU A 38 -3.95 -5.90 9.15
C LEU A 38 -3.15 -5.34 10.34
N ASP A 39 -3.74 -4.45 11.13
CA ASP A 39 -3.12 -3.91 12.35
C ASP A 39 -2.81 -5.04 13.36
N HIS A 40 -3.78 -5.90 13.62
CA HIS A 40 -3.59 -7.06 14.50
C HIS A 40 -2.50 -7.99 13.99
N PHE A 41 -2.53 -8.34 12.69
CA PHE A 41 -1.51 -9.17 12.05
C PHE A 41 -0.09 -8.58 12.19
N ILE A 42 0.08 -7.28 11.92
CA ILE A 42 1.40 -6.61 12.04
C ILE A 42 1.87 -6.64 13.50
N THR A 43 0.97 -6.41 14.45
CA THR A 43 1.29 -6.44 15.89
C THR A 43 1.76 -7.83 16.32
N GLU A 44 1.06 -8.89 15.91
CA GLU A 44 1.47 -10.26 16.20
C GLU A 44 2.79 -10.63 15.50
N ALA A 45 2.94 -10.27 14.22
CA ALA A 45 4.14 -10.58 13.46
C ALA A 45 5.41 -9.94 14.09
N VAL A 46 5.33 -8.66 14.48
CA VAL A 46 6.45 -7.97 15.15
C VAL A 46 6.78 -8.59 16.52
N THR A 47 5.79 -9.14 17.21
CA THR A 47 5.98 -9.81 18.49
C THR A 47 6.53 -11.23 18.34
N ALA A 48 6.07 -11.96 17.32
CA ALA A 48 6.38 -13.38 17.13
C ALA A 48 7.75 -13.63 16.48
N TYR A 49 8.27 -12.66 15.71
CA TYR A 49 9.51 -12.82 14.97
C TYR A 49 10.60 -11.84 15.45
N PRO A 50 11.88 -12.23 15.40
CA PRO A 50 13.00 -11.35 15.77
C PRO A 50 13.27 -10.32 14.66
N VAL A 51 12.38 -9.34 14.53
CA VAL A 51 12.44 -8.27 13.53
C VAL A 51 12.67 -6.92 14.21
N ASP A 52 13.27 -5.99 13.48
CA ASP A 52 13.35 -4.60 13.90
C ASP A 52 12.04 -3.88 13.53
N PRO A 53 11.21 -3.47 14.51
CA PRO A 53 9.94 -2.81 14.24
C PRO A 53 10.11 -1.43 13.57
N GLN A 54 11.29 -0.81 13.65
CA GLN A 54 11.60 0.45 12.98
C GLN A 54 11.92 0.27 11.49
N ARG A 55 12.06 -0.97 11.03
CA ARG A 55 12.39 -1.34 9.64
C ARG A 55 11.27 -2.15 8.97
N LEU A 56 10.02 -1.91 9.34
CA LEU A 56 8.86 -2.51 8.72
C LEU A 56 8.50 -1.79 7.41
N PHE A 57 8.58 -2.50 6.30
CA PHE A 57 8.11 -2.04 5.00
C PHE A 57 6.84 -2.79 4.60
N LEU A 58 5.87 -2.06 4.03
CA LEU A 58 4.68 -2.66 3.46
C LEU A 58 4.79 -2.69 1.94
N LEU A 59 4.50 -3.85 1.35
CA LEU A 59 4.45 -4.02 -0.10
C LEU A 59 3.08 -4.57 -0.48
N GLY A 60 2.44 -3.96 -1.46
CA GLY A 60 1.16 -4.43 -1.95
C GLY A 60 0.95 -4.17 -3.44
N PHE A 61 0.15 -5.04 -4.06
CA PHE A 61 -0.38 -4.89 -5.40
C PHE A 61 -1.90 -4.77 -5.33
N SER A 62 -2.51 -3.90 -6.13
CA SER A 62 -3.96 -3.73 -6.21
C SER A 62 -4.60 -3.47 -4.84
N GLN A 63 -5.51 -4.31 -4.34
CA GLN A 63 -6.05 -4.19 -2.98
C GLN A 63 -4.96 -4.18 -1.88
N GLY A 64 -3.90 -4.97 -2.05
CA GLY A 64 -2.77 -4.96 -1.12
C GLY A 64 -2.05 -3.62 -1.06
N SER A 65 -1.91 -2.93 -2.20
CA SER A 65 -1.39 -1.56 -2.28
C SER A 65 -2.26 -0.57 -1.50
N ILE A 66 -3.58 -0.65 -1.70
CA ILE A 66 -4.57 0.20 -1.03
C ILE A 66 -4.54 -0.03 0.49
N MET A 67 -4.44 -1.29 0.93
CA MET A 67 -4.34 -1.66 2.35
C MET A 67 -3.03 -1.17 2.97
N SER A 68 -1.90 -1.29 2.26
CA SER A 68 -0.60 -0.76 2.71
C SER A 68 -0.64 0.76 2.90
N CYS A 69 -1.26 1.47 1.96
CA CYS A 69 -1.49 2.91 2.07
C CYS A 69 -2.44 3.23 3.25
N ALA A 70 -3.58 2.54 3.36
CA ALA A 70 -4.56 2.76 4.41
C ALA A 70 -3.96 2.62 5.82
N PHE A 71 -3.21 1.54 6.04
CA PHE A 71 -2.51 1.31 7.30
C PHE A 71 -1.51 2.44 7.60
N THR A 72 -0.67 2.80 6.61
CA THR A 72 0.35 3.83 6.80
C THR A 72 -0.25 5.22 7.00
N LEU A 73 -1.36 5.55 6.34
CA LEU A 73 -2.08 6.80 6.55
C LEU A 73 -2.57 6.95 8.00
N THR A 74 -2.92 5.84 8.67
CA THR A 74 -3.44 5.87 10.05
C THR A 74 -2.38 5.66 11.11
N GLN A 75 -1.28 4.96 10.79
CA GLN A 75 -0.22 4.58 11.73
C GLN A 75 1.19 4.73 11.11
N PRO A 76 1.54 5.92 10.60
CA PRO A 76 2.80 6.12 9.88
C PRO A 76 4.05 5.84 10.73
N ALA A 77 3.98 6.04 12.03
CA ALA A 77 5.10 5.78 12.94
C ALA A 77 5.53 4.29 12.98
N ARG A 78 4.64 3.38 12.60
CA ARG A 78 4.89 1.93 12.58
C ARG A 78 5.46 1.41 11.26
N VAL A 79 5.62 2.26 10.25
CA VAL A 79 6.03 1.86 8.91
C VAL A 79 7.27 2.65 8.49
N ALA A 80 8.32 1.96 8.07
CA ALA A 80 9.54 2.58 7.56
C ALA A 80 9.37 3.10 6.13
N GLY A 81 8.56 2.43 5.30
CA GLY A 81 8.25 2.85 3.95
C GLY A 81 7.22 1.94 3.27
N VAL A 82 6.67 2.40 2.15
CA VAL A 82 5.60 1.71 1.42
C VAL A 82 5.94 1.52 -0.04
N ILE A 83 5.67 0.32 -0.54
CA ILE A 83 5.75 -0.06 -1.94
C ILE A 83 4.33 -0.33 -2.42
N ALA A 84 3.76 0.61 -3.19
CA ALA A 84 2.36 0.57 -3.61
C ALA A 84 2.27 0.39 -5.13
N GLN A 85 1.76 -0.75 -5.59
CA GLN A 85 1.69 -1.11 -7.00
C GLN A 85 0.24 -1.14 -7.48
N SER A 86 -0.08 -0.42 -8.56
CA SER A 86 -1.39 -0.44 -9.25
C SER A 86 -2.58 -0.30 -8.29
N GLY A 87 -2.52 0.66 -7.38
CA GLY A 87 -3.58 0.95 -6.41
C GLY A 87 -4.06 2.40 -6.48
N TYR A 88 -4.83 2.80 -5.49
CA TYR A 88 -5.26 4.18 -5.26
C TYR A 88 -5.12 4.55 -3.78
N LEU A 89 -5.16 5.85 -3.48
CA LEU A 89 -5.08 6.35 -2.11
C LEU A 89 -6.50 6.47 -1.51
N PRO A 90 -6.84 5.75 -0.41
CA PRO A 90 -8.21 5.68 0.09
C PRO A 90 -8.58 6.86 1.00
N LEU A 91 -8.37 8.10 0.57
CA LEU A 91 -8.62 9.32 1.35
C LEU A 91 -10.09 9.53 1.72
N LYS A 92 -11.03 8.98 0.92
CA LYS A 92 -12.48 9.13 1.13
C LYS A 92 -13.12 7.96 1.89
N SER A 93 -12.31 7.10 2.50
CA SER A 93 -12.78 5.89 3.21
C SER A 93 -13.17 6.11 4.67
N GLY A 94 -13.12 7.36 5.16
CA GLY A 94 -13.42 7.68 6.58
C GLY A 94 -12.28 7.38 7.55
N LEU A 95 -11.08 7.03 7.06
CA LEU A 95 -9.90 6.81 7.91
C LEU A 95 -9.47 8.11 8.60
N LYS A 96 -9.06 7.99 9.86
CA LYS A 96 -8.41 9.08 10.59
C LYS A 96 -6.93 9.14 10.20
N ILE A 97 -6.57 10.10 9.36
CA ILE A 97 -5.21 10.25 8.82
C ILE A 97 -4.32 10.97 9.84
N ASP A 98 -3.14 10.43 10.09
CA ASP A 98 -2.07 11.10 10.85
C ASP A 98 -1.13 11.85 9.89
N GLU A 99 -1.56 13.06 9.48
CA GLU A 99 -0.81 13.89 8.53
C GLU A 99 0.60 14.26 9.05
N ALA A 100 0.74 14.47 10.35
CA ALA A 100 2.02 14.86 10.94
C ALA A 100 3.06 13.75 10.81
N GLY A 101 2.66 12.50 11.00
CA GLY A 101 3.52 11.33 10.89
C GLY A 101 3.87 10.94 9.46
N LEU A 102 3.17 11.50 8.45
CA LEU A 102 3.45 11.25 7.04
C LEU A 102 4.59 12.11 6.48
N LYS A 103 4.98 13.19 7.15
CA LYS A 103 6.04 14.07 6.66
C LYS A 103 7.36 13.34 6.49
N GLY A 104 7.90 13.34 5.26
CA GLY A 104 9.13 12.64 4.91
C GLY A 104 9.00 11.10 4.89
N LYS A 105 7.79 10.54 5.04
CA LYS A 105 7.58 9.09 4.94
C LYS A 105 7.84 8.63 3.49
N PRO A 106 8.77 7.66 3.28
CA PRO A 106 9.11 7.23 1.94
C PRO A 106 8.05 6.30 1.34
N PHE A 107 7.62 6.62 0.14
CA PHE A 107 6.75 5.79 -0.70
C PHE A 107 7.39 5.60 -2.07
N ILE A 108 7.27 4.39 -2.62
CA ILE A 108 7.41 4.17 -4.05
C ILE A 108 6.09 3.66 -4.61
N LEU A 109 5.59 4.32 -5.67
CA LEU A 109 4.37 3.92 -6.36
C LEU A 109 4.73 3.51 -7.80
N THR A 110 4.16 2.40 -8.26
CA THR A 110 4.26 1.97 -9.66
C THR A 110 2.87 1.74 -10.24
N HIS A 111 2.66 2.12 -11.51
CA HIS A 111 1.35 1.96 -12.16
C HIS A 111 1.49 1.66 -13.66
N GLY A 112 0.55 0.86 -14.19
CA GLY A 112 0.46 0.57 -15.60
C GLY A 112 -0.30 1.65 -16.37
N VAL A 113 0.28 2.18 -17.47
CA VAL A 113 -0.41 3.18 -18.32
C VAL A 113 -1.63 2.60 -19.04
N PHE A 114 -1.67 1.27 -19.20
CA PHE A 114 -2.79 0.55 -19.83
C PHE A 114 -3.65 -0.21 -18.80
N ASP A 115 -3.58 0.17 -17.52
CA ASP A 115 -4.35 -0.48 -16.46
C ASP A 115 -5.85 -0.18 -16.64
N SER A 116 -6.60 -1.22 -17.01
CA SER A 116 -8.04 -1.16 -17.22
C SER A 116 -8.87 -1.45 -15.97
N MET A 117 -8.23 -1.95 -14.90
CA MET A 117 -8.89 -2.25 -13.61
C MET A 117 -8.88 -1.03 -12.70
N ILE A 118 -7.70 -0.41 -12.54
CA ILE A 118 -7.52 0.83 -11.79
C ILE A 118 -6.83 1.83 -12.73
N PRO A 119 -7.57 2.79 -13.29
CA PRO A 119 -7.02 3.72 -14.27
C PRO A 119 -5.80 4.48 -13.75
N ILE A 120 -4.84 4.77 -14.65
CA ILE A 120 -3.59 5.47 -14.32
C ILE A 120 -3.79 6.76 -13.53
N GLN A 121 -4.91 7.47 -13.76
CA GLN A 121 -5.28 8.67 -13.03
C GLN A 121 -5.42 8.44 -11.52
N ALA A 122 -5.77 7.22 -11.10
CA ALA A 122 -5.84 6.87 -9.68
C ALA A 122 -4.44 6.80 -9.04
N GLY A 123 -3.45 6.27 -9.77
CA GLY A 123 -2.04 6.27 -9.36
C GLY A 123 -1.46 7.70 -9.31
N GLN A 124 -1.74 8.51 -10.31
CA GLN A 124 -1.35 9.92 -10.35
C GLN A 124 -1.96 10.71 -9.18
N ALA A 125 -3.26 10.52 -8.92
CA ALA A 125 -3.93 11.14 -7.77
C ALA A 125 -3.37 10.64 -6.42
N ALA A 126 -2.94 9.37 -6.34
CA ALA A 126 -2.29 8.84 -5.14
C ALA A 126 -0.93 9.51 -4.89
N ARG A 127 -0.10 9.67 -5.93
CA ARG A 127 1.14 10.44 -5.87
C ARG A 127 0.91 11.85 -5.36
N ASP A 128 -0.02 12.57 -5.98
CA ASP A 128 -0.30 13.96 -5.66
C ASP A 128 -0.85 14.13 -4.24
N GLY A 129 -1.75 13.22 -3.82
CA GLY A 129 -2.30 13.20 -2.47
C GLY A 129 -1.25 12.94 -1.40
N LEU A 130 -0.36 11.96 -1.59
CA LEU A 130 0.74 11.67 -0.66
C LEU A 130 1.74 12.82 -0.59
N THR A 131 2.08 13.42 -1.75
CA THR A 131 2.96 14.59 -1.80
C THR A 131 2.36 15.78 -1.05
N HIS A 132 1.05 16.00 -1.20
CA HIS A 132 0.33 17.05 -0.47
C HIS A 132 0.36 16.82 1.06
N LEU A 133 0.30 15.57 1.49
CA LEU A 133 0.45 15.17 2.91
C LEU A 133 1.90 15.23 3.40
N GLY A 134 2.85 15.64 2.55
CA GLY A 134 4.26 15.82 2.90
C GLY A 134 5.11 14.54 2.86
N ALA A 135 4.60 13.45 2.31
CA ALA A 135 5.37 12.22 2.10
C ALA A 135 6.45 12.40 1.02
N GLU A 136 7.52 11.63 1.09
CA GLU A 136 8.54 11.51 0.05
C GLU A 136 8.11 10.45 -0.96
N VAL A 137 7.71 10.86 -2.16
CA VAL A 137 7.09 9.96 -3.15
C VAL A 137 7.98 9.81 -4.38
N GLU A 138 8.39 8.57 -4.66
CA GLU A 138 8.94 8.14 -5.95
C GLU A 138 7.84 7.48 -6.77
N TYR A 139 7.56 7.95 -8.00
CA TYR A 139 6.45 7.48 -8.82
C TYR A 139 6.92 7.08 -10.23
N HIS A 140 6.52 5.88 -10.66
CA HIS A 140 6.86 5.34 -11.97
C HIS A 140 5.66 4.80 -12.72
N GLU A 141 5.57 5.10 -14.00
CA GLU A 141 4.59 4.57 -14.94
C GLU A 141 5.27 3.59 -15.91
N PHE A 142 4.61 2.47 -16.18
CA PHE A 142 5.15 1.43 -17.06
C PHE A 142 4.15 1.09 -18.18
N PRO A 143 4.62 0.67 -19.37
CA PRO A 143 3.76 0.25 -20.48
C PRO A 143 3.15 -1.15 -20.23
N MET A 144 2.41 -1.29 -19.13
CA MET A 144 1.76 -2.52 -18.68
C MET A 144 0.29 -2.28 -18.33
N GLY A 145 -0.50 -3.35 -18.27
CA GLY A 145 -1.86 -3.34 -17.74
C GLY A 145 -1.91 -3.43 -16.22
N HIS A 146 -2.97 -4.07 -15.65
CA HIS A 146 -3.07 -4.36 -14.22
C HIS A 146 -2.19 -5.55 -13.87
N SER A 147 -0.89 -5.34 -13.83
CA SER A 147 0.12 -6.39 -13.66
C SER A 147 1.40 -5.84 -13.05
N VAL A 148 2.36 -6.72 -12.81
CA VAL A 148 3.72 -6.43 -12.38
C VAL A 148 4.66 -6.95 -13.45
N THR A 149 5.70 -6.18 -13.81
CA THR A 149 6.72 -6.55 -14.80
C THR A 149 8.10 -6.58 -14.17
N ASP A 150 9.05 -7.21 -14.83
CA ASP A 150 10.45 -7.28 -14.38
C ASP A 150 11.05 -5.87 -14.23
N GLU A 151 10.70 -4.96 -15.14
CA GLU A 151 11.14 -3.54 -15.07
C GLU A 151 10.59 -2.85 -13.83
N SER A 152 9.30 -3.04 -13.52
CA SER A 152 8.69 -2.45 -12.32
C SER A 152 9.29 -3.04 -11.03
N LEU A 153 9.57 -4.34 -11.02
CA LEU A 153 10.24 -5.00 -9.89
C LEU A 153 11.70 -4.54 -9.72
N ALA A 154 12.42 -4.30 -10.81
CA ALA A 154 13.80 -3.81 -10.76
C ALA A 154 13.89 -2.43 -10.08
N VAL A 155 12.96 -1.52 -10.42
CA VAL A 155 12.88 -0.19 -9.82
C VAL A 155 12.54 -0.29 -8.32
N ILE A 156 11.56 -1.12 -7.95
CA ILE A 156 11.19 -1.38 -6.56
C ILE A 156 12.37 -1.95 -5.77
N ALA A 157 13.09 -2.92 -6.34
CA ALA A 157 14.25 -3.53 -5.69
C ALA A 157 15.38 -2.53 -5.47
N ALA A 158 15.63 -1.62 -6.43
CA ALA A 158 16.61 -0.56 -6.32
C ALA A 158 16.22 0.43 -5.21
N TRP A 159 14.95 0.85 -5.18
CA TRP A 159 14.41 1.72 -4.14
C TRP A 159 14.54 1.08 -2.75
N LEU A 160 14.11 -0.18 -2.60
CA LEU A 160 14.19 -0.89 -1.31
C LEU A 160 15.64 -1.04 -0.82
N LYS A 161 16.58 -1.36 -1.72
CA LYS A 161 18.01 -1.38 -1.38
C LYS A 161 18.50 -0.04 -0.85
N LYS A 162 18.08 1.08 -1.47
CA LYS A 162 18.42 2.44 -1.01
C LYS A 162 17.85 2.70 0.40
N GLN A 163 16.59 2.28 0.68
CA GLN A 163 15.97 2.46 1.99
C GLN A 163 16.60 1.56 3.07
N LEU A 164 17.15 0.42 2.70
CA LEU A 164 17.80 -0.52 3.60
C LEU A 164 19.32 -0.26 3.78
N ALA A 165 19.93 0.54 2.92
CA ALA A 165 21.33 0.92 3.04
C ALA A 165 21.53 1.80 4.28
N PHE A 166 22.58 1.48 5.05
CA PHE A 166 23.01 2.23 6.23
C PHE A 166 23.95 3.36 5.83
#